data_400444edc3f8b471d78347abc20a4549
#
_entry.id   400444edc3f8b471d78347abc20a4549
#
_cell.length_a   1.000
_cell.length_b   1.000
_cell.length_c   1.000
_cell.angle_alpha   90.00
_cell.angle_beta   90.00
_cell.angle_gamma   90.00
#
_symmetry.space_group_name_H-M   'P 1'
#
loop_
_entity.id
_entity.type
_entity.pdbx_description
1 polymer ?
#
loop_
_entity_poly.entity_id
_entity_poly.type
_entity_poly.pdbx_seq_one_letter_code
_entity_poly.pdbx_strand_id
1 'polypeptide(L)'
;KMHKIITHDDEIRMKGKFLNQDYDVALPMGSRKIAIPIDATVKAYIDLSSFSEKNVRRVGDKIDVTLPDPRIEMTSSRINHGEIRKYVALTRQNFSDKEMAGYEQQGRQAIINDIPQTGIMEMAKESAARVMVPFFVGMGFNEKDITISFRKDFSDNEIKKMIVTASDAERI
;
A
#
# COMPACT_ATOMS: atom_id res chain seq x y z
N LYS A 1 3.50 4.25 -8.26
CA LYS A 1 3.05 5.37 -7.39
C LYS A 1 1.59 5.17 -7.05
N MET A 2 1.23 5.38 -5.81
CA MET A 2 -0.14 5.31 -5.31
C MET A 2 -0.59 6.70 -4.88
N HIS A 3 -1.84 7.03 -5.16
CA HIS A 3 -2.50 8.26 -4.76
C HIS A 3 -3.76 7.92 -3.96
N LYS A 4 -3.96 8.54 -2.82
CA LYS A 4 -5.14 8.35 -1.97
C LYS A 4 -5.62 9.69 -1.44
N ILE A 5 -6.93 9.89 -1.44
CA ILE A 5 -7.54 11.05 -0.80
C ILE A 5 -8.24 10.58 0.47
N ILE A 6 -7.83 11.11 1.60
CA ILE A 6 -8.49 10.87 2.89
C ILE A 6 -9.42 12.04 3.16
N THR A 7 -10.68 11.72 3.40
CA THR A 7 -11.70 12.70 3.75
C THR A 7 -12.13 12.49 5.19
N HIS A 8 -12.34 13.60 5.92
CA HIS A 8 -12.91 13.59 7.24
C HIS A 8 -14.01 14.64 7.31
N ASP A 9 -15.13 14.26 7.88
CA ASP A 9 -16.27 15.13 8.13
C ASP A 9 -16.60 15.08 9.63
N ASP A 10 -16.63 16.23 10.27
CA ASP A 10 -16.83 16.37 11.69
C ASP A 10 -17.92 17.41 11.94
N GLU A 11 -19.01 16.97 12.55
CA GLU A 11 -20.19 17.78 12.83
C GLU A 11 -20.47 17.84 14.32
N ILE A 12 -20.84 19.03 14.82
CA ILE A 12 -21.41 19.15 16.16
C ILE A 12 -22.88 18.73 16.07
N ARG A 13 -23.25 17.75 16.87
CA ARG A 13 -24.63 17.28 16.97
C ARG A 13 -25.19 17.60 18.34
N MET A 14 -26.41 18.13 18.38
CA MET A 14 -27.18 18.28 19.59
C MET A 14 -28.05 17.05 19.81
N LYS A 15 -27.86 16.40 20.95
CA LYS A 15 -28.68 15.28 21.41
C LYS A 15 -29.44 15.65 22.64
N GLY A 16 -30.70 15.26 22.72
CA GLY A 16 -31.53 15.52 23.90
C GLY A 16 -32.86 14.81 23.84
N LYS A 17 -33.67 15.05 24.88
CA LYS A 17 -35.03 14.55 24.97
C LYS A 17 -36.00 15.71 25.02
N PHE A 18 -37.02 15.69 24.16
CA PHE A 18 -38.11 16.63 24.17
C PHE A 18 -39.45 15.87 23.99
N LEU A 19 -40.40 16.08 24.90
CA LEU A 19 -41.72 15.40 24.91
C LEU A 19 -41.59 13.86 24.76
N ASN A 20 -40.69 13.24 25.50
CA ASN A 20 -40.37 11.78 25.45
C ASN A 20 -39.82 11.25 24.12
N GLN A 21 -39.45 12.11 23.20
CA GLN A 21 -38.75 11.75 21.96
C GLN A 21 -37.32 12.17 22.05
N ASP A 22 -36.40 11.25 21.64
CA ASP A 22 -35.00 11.55 21.51
C ASP A 22 -34.76 12.31 20.21
N TYR A 23 -33.96 13.37 20.26
CA TYR A 23 -33.49 14.08 19.06
C TYR A 23 -31.97 14.05 18.94
N ASP A 24 -31.49 13.97 17.69
CA ASP A 24 -30.09 14.02 17.32
C ASP A 24 -29.99 14.87 16.04
N VAL A 25 -29.65 16.14 16.20
CA VAL A 25 -29.66 17.12 15.12
C VAL A 25 -28.26 17.68 14.90
N ALA A 26 -27.78 17.62 13.64
CA ALA A 26 -26.56 18.28 13.26
C ALA A 26 -26.71 19.79 13.23
N LEU A 27 -25.78 20.53 13.84
CA LEU A 27 -25.78 21.98 13.81
C LEU A 27 -25.14 22.47 12.50
N PRO A 28 -25.90 23.19 11.63
CA PRO A 28 -25.41 23.60 10.31
C PRO A 28 -24.12 24.44 10.34
N MET A 29 -23.90 25.17 11.43
CA MET A 29 -22.73 26.03 11.62
C MET A 29 -21.57 25.31 12.36
N GLY A 30 -21.72 24.02 12.65
CA GLY A 30 -20.78 23.23 13.44
C GLY A 30 -19.91 22.27 12.64
N SER A 31 -19.93 22.28 11.31
CA SER A 31 -19.21 21.29 10.50
C SER A 31 -17.78 21.73 10.15
N ARG A 32 -16.88 20.75 10.11
CA ARG A 32 -15.54 20.86 9.54
C ARG A 32 -15.33 19.71 8.58
N LYS A 33 -14.80 20.02 7.40
CA LYS A 33 -14.49 19.00 6.38
C LYS A 33 -13.05 19.19 5.92
N ILE A 34 -12.36 18.09 5.70
CA ILE A 34 -11.01 18.11 5.15
C ILE A 34 -10.84 16.98 4.14
N ALA A 35 -10.16 17.27 3.04
CA ALA A 35 -9.68 16.28 2.09
C ALA A 35 -8.16 16.44 1.96
N ILE A 36 -7.44 15.37 2.22
CA ILE A 36 -5.98 15.33 2.24
C ILE A 36 -5.52 14.35 1.17
N PRO A 37 -4.89 14.80 0.08
CA PRO A 37 -4.26 13.93 -0.89
C PRO A 37 -2.90 13.45 -0.36
N ILE A 38 -2.68 12.14 -0.47
CA ILE A 38 -1.46 11.48 -0.04
C ILE A 38 -0.91 10.67 -1.21
N ASP A 39 0.34 10.93 -1.56
CA ASP A 39 1.10 10.18 -2.54
C ASP A 39 2.09 9.25 -1.87
N ALA A 40 2.20 8.02 -2.37
CA ALA A 40 3.22 7.08 -1.93
C ALA A 40 3.91 6.41 -3.11
N THR A 41 5.19 6.10 -2.91
CA THR A 41 5.96 5.25 -3.81
C THR A 41 6.18 3.91 -3.13
N VAL A 42 5.71 2.85 -3.79
CA VAL A 42 5.87 1.47 -3.33
C VAL A 42 6.71 0.73 -4.35
N LYS A 43 7.68 -0.03 -3.88
CA LYS A 43 8.54 -0.91 -4.68
C LYS A 43 8.39 -2.34 -4.19
N ALA A 44 8.29 -3.29 -5.12
CA ALA A 44 8.53 -4.69 -4.83
C ALA A 44 9.80 -5.12 -5.51
N TYR A 45 10.63 -5.88 -4.80
CA TYR A 45 11.86 -6.43 -5.33
C TYR A 45 12.11 -7.83 -4.77
N ILE A 46 12.93 -8.60 -5.49
CA ILE A 46 13.32 -9.95 -5.09
C ILE A 46 14.80 -9.92 -4.79
N ASP A 47 15.13 -10.28 -3.56
CA ASP A 47 16.52 -10.42 -3.14
C ASP A 47 17.05 -11.78 -3.59
N LEU A 48 17.92 -11.76 -4.59
CA LEU A 48 18.53 -12.97 -5.14
C LEU A 48 19.80 -13.41 -4.40
N SER A 49 20.17 -12.77 -3.29
CA SER A 49 21.37 -13.16 -2.52
C SER A 49 21.30 -14.59 -1.98
N SER A 50 20.12 -15.11 -1.73
CA SER A 50 19.87 -16.49 -1.30
C SER A 50 19.52 -17.44 -2.44
N PHE A 51 19.51 -16.96 -3.68
CA PHE A 51 19.21 -17.78 -4.85
C PHE A 51 20.31 -18.80 -5.10
N SER A 52 19.93 -20.05 -5.31
CA SER A 52 20.87 -21.16 -5.46
C SER A 52 20.28 -22.24 -6.38
N GLU A 53 21.04 -23.30 -6.63
CA GLU A 53 20.57 -24.45 -7.41
C GLU A 53 19.25 -25.05 -6.85
N LYS A 54 19.00 -24.93 -5.56
CA LYS A 54 17.75 -25.40 -4.91
C LYS A 54 16.51 -24.68 -5.43
N ASN A 55 16.68 -23.49 -5.99
CA ASN A 55 15.62 -22.69 -6.57
C ASN A 55 15.30 -23.09 -8.02
N VAL A 56 16.12 -23.95 -8.63
CA VAL A 56 15.99 -24.36 -10.03
C VAL A 56 15.78 -25.86 -10.10
N ARG A 57 14.67 -26.27 -10.68
CA ARG A 57 14.37 -27.67 -10.94
C ARG A 57 14.34 -27.92 -12.45
N ARG A 58 15.18 -28.83 -12.91
CA ARG A 58 15.18 -29.28 -14.30
C ARG A 58 14.45 -30.61 -14.44
N VAL A 59 13.52 -30.67 -15.40
CA VAL A 59 12.83 -31.92 -15.77
C VAL A 59 12.88 -32.06 -17.29
N GLY A 60 13.83 -32.87 -17.79
CA GLY A 60 14.12 -32.96 -19.22
C GLY A 60 14.61 -31.62 -19.77
N ASP A 61 13.88 -31.08 -20.74
CA ASP A 61 14.22 -29.78 -21.35
C ASP A 61 13.52 -28.58 -20.63
N LYS A 62 12.66 -28.87 -19.62
CA LYS A 62 11.97 -27.83 -18.87
C LYS A 62 12.75 -27.39 -17.64
N ILE A 63 12.65 -26.10 -17.35
CA ILE A 63 13.19 -25.47 -16.15
C ILE A 63 12.07 -24.80 -15.38
N ASP A 64 11.93 -25.16 -14.10
CA ASP A 64 11.08 -24.49 -13.13
C ASP A 64 11.96 -23.68 -12.17
N VAL A 65 11.78 -22.38 -12.12
CA VAL A 65 12.51 -21.47 -11.24
C VAL A 65 11.57 -20.98 -10.15
N THR A 66 11.90 -21.31 -8.91
CA THR A 66 11.16 -20.80 -7.74
C THR A 66 11.86 -19.57 -7.18
N LEU A 67 11.23 -18.42 -7.29
CA LEU A 67 11.76 -17.16 -6.78
C LEU A 67 11.73 -17.13 -5.25
N PRO A 68 12.71 -16.49 -4.59
CA PRO A 68 12.59 -16.09 -3.19
C PRO A 68 11.35 -15.21 -2.95
N ASP A 69 10.90 -15.17 -1.70
CA ASP A 69 9.78 -14.31 -1.34
C ASP A 69 10.12 -12.83 -1.64
N PRO A 70 9.21 -12.09 -2.25
CA PRO A 70 9.46 -10.68 -2.55
C PRO A 70 9.48 -9.84 -1.29
N ARG A 71 10.19 -8.74 -1.33
CA ARG A 71 10.14 -7.67 -0.34
C ARG A 71 9.38 -6.49 -0.91
N ILE A 72 8.54 -5.89 -0.11
CA ILE A 72 7.76 -4.71 -0.47
C ILE A 72 8.18 -3.57 0.43
N GLU A 73 8.56 -2.46 -0.17
CA GLU A 73 9.03 -1.28 0.53
C GLU A 73 8.21 -0.07 0.12
N MET A 74 7.67 0.65 1.09
CA MET A 74 7.10 1.97 0.88
C MET A 74 8.19 3.02 1.09
N THR A 75 8.83 3.44 0.00
CA THR A 75 10.02 4.31 0.02
C THR A 75 9.71 5.76 0.32
N SER A 76 8.50 6.21 0.06
CA SER A 76 8.04 7.56 0.41
C SER A 76 6.53 7.59 0.58
N SER A 77 6.07 8.39 1.52
CA SER A 77 4.69 8.87 1.57
C SER A 77 4.73 10.37 1.81
N ARG A 78 3.99 11.13 1.03
CA ARG A 78 3.96 12.60 1.12
C ARG A 78 2.52 13.10 1.07
N ILE A 79 2.21 14.06 1.92
CA ILE A 79 1.02 14.87 1.75
C ILE A 79 1.31 15.98 0.74
N ASN A 80 0.41 16.16 -0.19
CA ASN A 80 0.43 17.35 -1.03
C ASN A 80 -0.29 18.48 -0.30
N HIS A 81 0.46 19.24 0.51
CA HIS A 81 -0.08 20.33 1.31
C HIS A 81 -0.78 21.40 0.46
N GLY A 82 -0.34 21.62 -0.77
CA GLY A 82 -0.94 22.60 -1.69
C GLY A 82 -2.32 22.20 -2.20
N GLU A 83 -2.66 20.92 -2.14
CA GLU A 83 -3.93 20.37 -2.60
C GLU A 83 -4.90 20.02 -1.47
N ILE A 84 -4.53 20.27 -0.21
CA ILE A 84 -5.43 20.06 0.91
C ILE A 84 -6.65 21.00 0.77
N ARG A 85 -7.84 20.41 0.80
CA ARG A 85 -9.11 21.15 0.80
C ARG A 85 -9.70 21.12 2.20
N LYS A 86 -9.94 22.31 2.76
CA LYS A 86 -10.51 22.47 4.10
C LYS A 86 -11.77 23.34 4.02
N TYR A 87 -12.79 22.92 4.73
CA TYR A 87 -13.95 23.73 5.08
C TYR A 87 -14.08 23.74 6.59
N VAL A 88 -14.13 24.93 7.19
CA VAL A 88 -14.30 25.11 8.64
C VAL A 88 -15.38 26.17 8.86
N ALA A 89 -16.46 25.80 9.52
CA ALA A 89 -17.53 26.73 9.85
C ALA A 89 -17.03 27.82 10.79
N LEU A 90 -17.61 29.01 10.71
CA LEU A 90 -17.18 30.21 11.47
C LEU A 90 -17.15 29.99 13.00
N THR A 91 -17.93 29.07 13.51
CA THR A 91 -18.01 28.74 14.95
C THR A 91 -17.00 27.68 15.39
N ARG A 92 -16.15 27.18 14.48
CA ARG A 92 -15.20 26.10 14.74
C ARG A 92 -13.77 26.56 14.65
N GLN A 93 -12.92 25.96 15.48
CA GLN A 93 -11.47 26.10 15.36
C GLN A 93 -10.94 25.29 14.15
N ASN A 94 -9.86 25.76 13.56
CA ASN A 94 -9.18 25.07 12.48
C ASN A 94 -8.65 23.70 12.96
N PHE A 95 -8.29 22.83 12.01
CA PHE A 95 -7.65 21.55 12.32
C PHE A 95 -6.28 21.80 12.99
N SER A 96 -6.05 21.14 14.12
CA SER A 96 -4.78 21.18 14.83
C SER A 96 -3.72 20.31 14.15
N ASP A 97 -2.45 20.56 14.44
CA ASP A 97 -1.33 19.76 13.93
C ASP A 97 -1.44 18.28 14.36
N LYS A 98 -1.97 18.01 15.56
CA LYS A 98 -2.21 16.65 16.04
C LYS A 98 -3.28 15.92 15.22
N GLU A 99 -4.37 16.60 14.86
CA GLU A 99 -5.40 16.03 13.96
C GLU A 99 -4.81 15.78 12.58
N MET A 100 -4.03 16.72 12.06
CA MET A 100 -3.36 16.57 10.76
C MET A 100 -2.42 15.37 10.74
N ALA A 101 -1.57 15.19 11.75
CA ALA A 101 -0.69 14.03 11.89
C ALA A 101 -1.48 12.71 11.97
N GLY A 102 -2.65 12.73 12.65
CA GLY A 102 -3.55 11.57 12.70
C GLY A 102 -4.11 11.21 11.32
N TYR A 103 -4.49 12.19 10.51
CA TYR A 103 -4.98 11.95 9.14
C TYR A 103 -3.86 11.47 8.21
N GLU A 104 -2.63 11.96 8.38
CA GLU A 104 -1.45 11.43 7.69
C GLU A 104 -1.27 9.94 7.94
N GLN A 105 -1.32 9.55 9.21
CA GLN A 105 -1.19 8.15 9.59
C GLN A 105 -2.32 7.29 9.03
N GLN A 106 -3.57 7.78 9.06
CA GLN A 106 -4.70 7.08 8.47
C GLN A 106 -4.53 6.90 6.96
N GLY A 107 -4.05 7.93 6.26
CA GLY A 107 -3.79 7.86 4.83
C GLY A 107 -2.69 6.89 4.46
N ARG A 108 -1.61 6.87 5.24
CA ARG A 108 -0.52 5.90 5.07
C ARG A 108 -1.04 4.47 5.27
N GLN A 109 -1.83 4.24 6.32
CA GLN A 109 -2.43 2.94 6.58
C GLN A 109 -3.42 2.52 5.49
N ALA A 110 -4.20 3.46 4.95
CA ALA A 110 -5.10 3.19 3.84
C ALA A 110 -4.34 2.75 2.58
N ILE A 111 -3.20 3.40 2.26
CA ILE A 111 -2.33 2.99 1.16
C ILE A 111 -1.78 1.58 1.40
N ILE A 112 -1.26 1.28 2.59
CA ILE A 112 -0.76 -0.05 2.95
C ILE A 112 -1.85 -1.12 2.74
N ASN A 113 -3.09 -0.81 3.11
CA ASN A 113 -4.21 -1.73 2.94
C ASN A 113 -4.58 -1.97 1.47
N ASP A 114 -4.33 -1.00 0.60
CA ASP A 114 -4.65 -1.09 -0.83
C ASP A 114 -3.51 -1.78 -1.65
N ILE A 115 -2.28 -1.86 -1.13
CA ILE A 115 -1.12 -2.44 -1.84
C ILE A 115 -1.41 -3.84 -2.40
N PRO A 116 -2.02 -4.80 -1.67
CA PRO A 116 -2.29 -6.13 -2.22
C PRO A 116 -3.14 -6.10 -3.50
N GLN A 117 -4.05 -5.14 -3.60
CA GLN A 117 -4.98 -5.01 -4.74
C GLN A 117 -4.35 -4.38 -5.97
N THR A 118 -3.10 -3.92 -5.89
CA THR A 118 -2.39 -3.26 -7.01
C THR A 118 -1.78 -4.24 -8.01
N GLY A 119 -1.82 -5.55 -7.76
CA GLY A 119 -1.12 -6.55 -8.56
C GLY A 119 0.41 -6.49 -8.43
N ILE A 120 0.92 -5.92 -7.34
CA ILE A 120 2.37 -5.69 -7.15
C ILE A 120 3.18 -7.00 -7.17
N MET A 121 2.56 -8.12 -6.75
CA MET A 121 3.20 -9.44 -6.76
C MET A 121 3.41 -9.94 -8.19
N GLU A 122 2.41 -9.80 -9.05
CA GLU A 122 2.52 -10.15 -10.47
C GLU A 122 3.55 -9.26 -11.17
N MET A 123 3.54 -7.96 -10.92
CA MET A 123 4.57 -7.04 -11.46
C MET A 123 5.99 -7.42 -11.03
N ALA A 124 6.17 -7.86 -9.78
CA ALA A 124 7.46 -8.33 -9.29
C ALA A 124 7.90 -9.61 -10.01
N LYS A 125 6.99 -10.58 -10.18
CA LYS A 125 7.23 -11.83 -10.90
C LYS A 125 7.59 -11.58 -12.37
N GLU A 126 6.82 -10.77 -13.07
CA GLU A 126 7.09 -10.39 -14.45
C GLU A 126 8.44 -9.67 -14.62
N SER A 127 8.78 -8.80 -13.65
CA SER A 127 10.07 -8.10 -13.67
C SER A 127 11.25 -9.07 -13.47
N ALA A 128 11.10 -10.06 -12.60
CA ALA A 128 12.09 -11.11 -12.43
C ALA A 128 12.20 -11.97 -13.69
N ALA A 129 11.07 -12.35 -14.28
CA ALA A 129 11.04 -13.14 -15.51
C ALA A 129 11.79 -12.46 -16.66
N ARG A 130 11.57 -11.15 -16.83
CA ARG A 130 12.28 -10.35 -17.86
C ARG A 130 13.80 -10.39 -17.75
N VAL A 131 14.33 -10.60 -16.53
CA VAL A 131 15.78 -10.71 -16.31
C VAL A 131 16.24 -12.15 -16.42
N MET A 132 15.49 -13.09 -15.84
CA MET A 132 15.93 -14.47 -15.70
C MET A 132 15.69 -15.32 -16.96
N VAL A 133 14.61 -15.08 -17.70
CA VAL A 133 14.31 -15.85 -18.92
C VAL A 133 15.44 -15.72 -19.95
N PRO A 134 15.91 -14.51 -20.32
CA PRO A 134 17.05 -14.36 -21.25
C PRO A 134 18.33 -15.06 -20.76
N PHE A 135 18.57 -15.08 -19.45
CA PHE A 135 19.71 -15.76 -18.86
C PHE A 135 19.66 -17.28 -19.14
N PHE A 136 18.53 -17.94 -18.89
CA PHE A 136 18.37 -19.36 -19.16
C PHE A 136 18.33 -19.68 -20.66
N VAL A 137 17.79 -18.78 -21.49
CA VAL A 137 17.85 -18.90 -22.96
C VAL A 137 19.29 -18.86 -23.43
N GLY A 138 20.13 -17.99 -22.87
CA GLY A 138 21.57 -17.93 -23.12
C GLY A 138 22.33 -19.22 -22.71
N MET A 139 21.77 -19.99 -21.77
CA MET A 139 22.30 -21.33 -21.39
C MET A 139 21.78 -22.47 -22.28
N GLY A 140 20.99 -22.18 -23.31
CA GLY A 140 20.49 -23.15 -24.29
C GLY A 140 19.10 -23.72 -24.05
N PHE A 141 18.32 -23.16 -23.10
CA PHE A 141 16.94 -23.55 -22.90
C PHE A 141 15.99 -22.77 -23.83
N ASN A 142 14.88 -23.40 -24.22
CA ASN A 142 13.85 -22.68 -24.95
C ASN A 142 13.02 -21.83 -24.00
N GLU A 143 12.67 -20.62 -24.38
CA GLU A 143 11.87 -19.69 -23.57
C GLU A 143 10.54 -20.32 -23.09
N LYS A 144 9.85 -21.07 -23.97
CA LYS A 144 8.60 -21.77 -23.66
C LYS A 144 8.73 -22.85 -22.59
N ASP A 145 9.95 -23.34 -22.34
CA ASP A 145 10.24 -24.42 -21.40
C ASP A 145 10.75 -23.88 -20.05
N ILE A 146 10.77 -22.54 -19.88
CA ILE A 146 11.18 -21.87 -18.65
C ILE A 146 9.92 -21.36 -17.92
N THR A 147 9.73 -21.83 -16.69
CA THR A 147 8.66 -21.37 -15.80
C THR A 147 9.25 -20.62 -14.63
N ILE A 148 8.77 -19.42 -14.35
CA ILE A 148 9.19 -18.62 -13.21
C ILE A 148 7.98 -18.38 -12.31
N SER A 149 8.09 -18.77 -11.05
CA SER A 149 7.00 -18.66 -10.06
C SER A 149 7.54 -18.36 -8.67
N PHE A 150 6.68 -17.86 -7.80
CA PHE A 150 6.93 -17.91 -6.36
C PHE A 150 6.62 -19.32 -5.83
N ARG A 151 7.11 -19.63 -4.63
CA ARG A 151 6.85 -20.91 -3.94
C ARG A 151 5.35 -21.15 -3.66
N LYS A 152 4.53 -20.08 -3.61
CA LYS A 152 3.09 -20.09 -3.38
C LYS A 152 2.45 -18.78 -3.80
N ASP A 153 1.14 -18.77 -3.86
CA ASP A 153 0.36 -17.54 -3.89
C ASP A 153 0.31 -16.92 -2.49
N PHE A 154 0.43 -15.61 -2.41
CA PHE A 154 0.41 -14.87 -1.15
C PHE A 154 -0.95 -14.22 -0.93
N SER A 155 -1.53 -14.44 0.25
CA SER A 155 -2.75 -13.75 0.67
C SER A 155 -2.49 -12.26 0.95
N ASP A 156 -3.55 -11.44 0.88
CA ASP A 156 -3.48 -10.01 1.19
C ASP A 156 -2.81 -9.71 2.54
N ASN A 157 -3.11 -10.54 3.56
CA ASN A 157 -2.53 -10.39 4.89
C ASN A 157 -1.03 -10.70 4.92
N GLU A 158 -0.57 -11.66 4.12
CA GLU A 158 0.85 -11.97 4.00
C GLU A 158 1.58 -10.85 3.26
N ILE A 159 0.99 -10.33 2.18
CA ILE A 159 1.53 -9.19 1.43
C ILE A 159 1.68 -7.97 2.35
N LYS A 160 0.66 -7.65 3.15
CA LYS A 160 0.72 -6.53 4.12
C LYS A 160 1.85 -6.70 5.14
N LYS A 161 2.12 -7.92 5.60
CA LYS A 161 3.23 -8.23 6.53
C LYS A 161 4.62 -8.12 5.89
N MET A 162 4.72 -8.20 4.58
CA MET A 162 5.98 -8.02 3.84
C MET A 162 6.34 -6.55 3.63
N ILE A 163 5.40 -5.62 3.90
CA ILE A 163 5.61 -4.19 3.66
C ILE A 163 6.49 -3.62 4.77
N VAL A 164 7.66 -3.13 4.37
CA VAL A 164 8.57 -2.38 5.22
C VAL A 164 8.40 -0.89 4.91
N THR A 165 8.18 -0.10 5.95
CA THR A 165 8.14 1.36 5.81
C THR A 165 9.51 1.96 6.08
N ALA A 166 9.79 3.16 5.56
CA ALA A 166 11.05 3.85 5.81
C ALA A 166 11.34 4.02 7.32
N SER A 167 10.28 4.14 8.14
CA SER A 167 10.39 4.23 9.60
C SER A 167 10.83 2.91 10.27
N ASP A 168 10.62 1.78 9.62
CA ASP A 168 11.02 0.46 10.12
C ASP A 168 12.45 0.13 9.70
N ALA A 169 12.90 0.68 8.56
CA ALA A 169 14.24 0.45 8.03
C ALA A 169 15.36 1.13 8.89
N GLU A 170 15.03 2.19 9.61
CA GLU A 170 15.96 2.88 10.52
C GLU A 170 16.14 2.16 11.87
N ARG A 171 15.39 1.08 12.15
CA ARG A 171 15.43 0.31 13.40
C ARG A 171 16.16 -1.04 13.30
N ILE A 172 16.72 -1.34 12.13
CA ILE A 172 17.51 -2.55 11.84
C ILE A 172 18.97 -2.13 11.66
#